data_e48e87de4e291fc954fa239330b36130
#
_entry.id   e48e87de4e291fc954fa239330b36130
#
_cell.length_a   1.000
_cell.length_b   1.000
_cell.length_c   1.000
_cell.angle_alpha   90.00
_cell.angle_beta   90.00
_cell.angle_gamma   90.00
#
_symmetry.space_group_name_H-M   'P 1'
#
loop_
_entity.id
_entity.type
_entity.pdbx_description
1 polymer ?
#
loop_
_entity_poly.entity_id
_entity_poly.type
_entity_poly.pdbx_seq_one_letter_code
_entity_poly.pdbx_strand_id
1 'polypeptide(L)'
;MMKRRKLLLATGAAALARPLWSLPLPGAATPPPAAEPAPAVPQSLYDPTRYVFVADKGMSNIAVVDLEEERQVDTLRSPVAIRTFASSTDKPWLAISDQRRYAITLINLETRDIQEIPLPSRAFRLTFVPESSKLAITLEDRVGMVDYRTGEVNILEKTFQNLYTRFNTIFSVYSQTFWVLQENTPLIYQYSYSAPDKGWQTIDIGETRGLGSGAPSFEDRLIAFTTYHADEGIIYFADTGKVIKTGPLYDSKHLNERLLEPFIDNGMKHVIFGDLGGNILIYEPDVSDEPKRLQLGYRPRKFRTGWLDRYLVVGGDRHLSIHPFDNLEERIQLDFGYDEDVTDMWISGDSKLVLYSKEYKPVLSRYNLQTQESLPDIRLNGIVQADWIRMGSTNNVCY
;
A
#
# COMPACT_ATOMS: atom_id res chain seq x y z
N MET A 1 13.47 -54.33 -17.30
CA MET A 1 12.49 -55.22 -18.01
C MET A 1 11.48 -54.34 -18.76
N MET A 2 11.61 -54.29 -20.08
CA MET A 2 10.74 -53.54 -21.00
C MET A 2 9.43 -54.28 -21.22
N LYS A 3 8.30 -53.57 -21.30
CA LYS A 3 7.16 -54.03 -22.09
C LYS A 3 6.55 -52.82 -22.87
N ARG A 4 6.86 -52.82 -24.16
CA ARG A 4 6.17 -52.06 -25.21
C ARG A 4 4.76 -52.59 -25.39
N ARG A 5 3.76 -51.75 -25.61
CA ARG A 5 2.50 -52.13 -26.28
C ARG A 5 2.21 -51.23 -27.48
N LYS A 6 1.79 -51.92 -28.52
CA LYS A 6 1.70 -51.51 -29.91
C LYS A 6 0.49 -50.63 -30.23
N LEU A 7 0.73 -49.75 -31.17
CA LEU A 7 -0.24 -49.02 -31.99
C LEU A 7 -1.11 -49.97 -32.84
N LEU A 8 -2.39 -49.67 -32.93
CA LEU A 8 -3.27 -50.19 -33.98
C LEU A 8 -3.89 -49.03 -34.77
N LEU A 9 -3.50 -48.94 -36.02
CA LEU A 9 -4.11 -48.11 -37.05
C LEU A 9 -5.38 -48.82 -37.59
N ALA A 10 -6.48 -48.08 -37.65
CA ALA A 10 -7.67 -48.50 -38.39
C ALA A 10 -7.93 -47.45 -39.48
N THR A 11 -7.68 -47.82 -40.69
CA THR A 11 -8.05 -47.14 -41.95
C THR A 11 -9.52 -47.44 -42.26
N GLY A 12 -10.35 -46.42 -42.36
CA GLY A 12 -11.71 -46.49 -42.86
C GLY A 12 -11.91 -45.54 -44.04
N ALA A 13 -12.04 -46.10 -45.24
CA ALA A 13 -12.41 -45.39 -46.44
C ALA A 13 -13.90 -45.06 -46.43
N ALA A 14 -14.28 -43.84 -46.73
CA ALA A 14 -15.66 -43.44 -47.01
C ALA A 14 -15.75 -42.68 -48.32
N ALA A 15 -16.69 -43.13 -49.10
CA ALA A 15 -16.93 -42.82 -50.50
C ALA A 15 -17.39 -41.38 -50.75
N LEU A 16 -16.97 -40.88 -51.93
CA LEU A 16 -17.39 -39.62 -52.54
C LEU A 16 -18.85 -39.70 -53.03
N ALA A 17 -19.73 -38.88 -52.50
CA ALA A 17 -20.98 -38.47 -53.11
C ALA A 17 -20.91 -37.00 -53.52
N ARG A 18 -20.96 -36.74 -54.82
CA ARG A 18 -21.07 -35.39 -55.40
C ARG A 18 -22.54 -34.96 -55.37
N PRO A 19 -22.88 -33.79 -54.85
CA PRO A 19 -24.18 -33.19 -55.11
C PRO A 19 -24.17 -32.32 -56.37
N LEU A 20 -25.27 -32.38 -57.05
CA LEU A 20 -25.63 -31.67 -58.27
C LEU A 20 -25.60 -30.15 -58.14
N TRP A 21 -25.16 -29.52 -59.23
CA TRP A 21 -25.15 -28.09 -59.40
C TRP A 21 -26.54 -27.48 -59.29
N SER A 22 -26.73 -26.55 -58.33
CA SER A 22 -27.82 -25.56 -58.35
C SER A 22 -27.29 -24.25 -58.92
N LEU A 23 -27.85 -23.78 -60.00
CA LEU A 23 -27.57 -22.50 -60.63
C LEU A 23 -27.96 -21.36 -59.68
N PRO A 24 -27.18 -20.27 -59.60
CA PRO A 24 -27.54 -19.12 -58.74
C PRO A 24 -28.66 -18.31 -59.40
N LEU A 25 -29.68 -18.00 -58.67
CA LEU A 25 -30.69 -17.02 -59.02
C LEU A 25 -30.06 -15.60 -58.99
N PRO A 26 -30.29 -14.76 -60.02
CA PRO A 26 -29.79 -13.39 -59.98
C PRO A 26 -30.70 -12.52 -59.11
N GLY A 27 -30.11 -11.79 -58.16
CA GLY A 27 -30.72 -10.61 -57.57
C GLY A 27 -31.11 -10.62 -56.12
N ALA A 28 -30.29 -11.21 -55.19
CA ALA A 28 -30.38 -10.84 -53.81
C ALA A 28 -29.21 -9.88 -53.47
N ALA A 29 -29.51 -8.58 -53.35
CA ALA A 29 -28.54 -7.61 -52.84
C ALA A 29 -28.06 -8.07 -51.47
N THR A 30 -26.78 -8.30 -51.30
CA THR A 30 -26.14 -8.57 -49.97
C THR A 30 -26.45 -7.38 -49.06
N PRO A 31 -27.06 -7.60 -47.88
CA PRO A 31 -27.21 -6.51 -46.95
C PRO A 31 -25.82 -5.93 -46.58
N PRO A 32 -25.71 -4.61 -46.42
CA PRO A 32 -24.44 -4.01 -46.01
C PRO A 32 -23.94 -4.69 -44.72
N PRO A 33 -22.63 -4.89 -44.56
CA PRO A 33 -22.08 -5.46 -43.34
C PRO A 33 -22.59 -4.62 -42.16
N ALA A 34 -23.11 -5.32 -41.15
CA ALA A 34 -23.52 -4.66 -39.90
C ALA A 34 -22.35 -3.80 -39.42
N ALA A 35 -22.62 -2.52 -39.16
CA ALA A 35 -21.61 -1.62 -38.61
C ALA A 35 -21.00 -2.30 -37.38
N GLU A 36 -19.67 -2.40 -37.33
CA GLU A 36 -18.98 -2.87 -36.13
C GLU A 36 -19.48 -2.06 -34.94
N PRO A 37 -19.87 -2.70 -33.82
CA PRO A 37 -20.27 -1.97 -32.63
C PRO A 37 -19.13 -1.04 -32.25
N ALA A 38 -19.46 0.23 -32.03
CA ALA A 38 -18.50 1.21 -31.53
C ALA A 38 -17.78 0.61 -30.32
N PRO A 39 -16.45 0.76 -30.20
CA PRO A 39 -15.70 0.24 -29.06
C PRO A 39 -16.37 0.73 -27.79
N ALA A 40 -16.71 -0.20 -26.90
CA ALA A 40 -17.33 0.14 -25.62
C ALA A 40 -16.40 1.11 -24.86
N VAL A 41 -16.94 2.25 -24.42
CA VAL A 41 -16.18 3.18 -23.58
C VAL A 41 -15.77 2.42 -22.32
N PRO A 42 -14.49 2.40 -21.96
CA PRO A 42 -14.03 1.71 -20.75
C PRO A 42 -14.82 2.23 -19.55
N GLN A 43 -15.27 1.32 -18.69
CA GLN A 43 -15.88 1.71 -17.42
C GLN A 43 -14.85 2.47 -16.60
N SER A 44 -15.23 3.62 -16.02
CA SER A 44 -14.39 4.34 -15.08
C SER A 44 -14.07 3.44 -13.87
N LEU A 45 -12.81 3.35 -13.49
CA LEU A 45 -12.36 2.68 -12.26
C LEU A 45 -12.04 3.70 -11.15
N TYR A 46 -12.53 4.90 -11.30
CA TYR A 46 -12.34 5.96 -10.33
C TYR A 46 -13.57 6.08 -9.41
N ASP A 47 -13.45 5.41 -8.29
CA ASP A 47 -14.24 5.63 -7.09
C ASP A 47 -13.35 5.25 -5.91
N PRO A 48 -12.87 6.23 -5.11
CA PRO A 48 -11.90 6.00 -4.07
C PRO A 48 -12.42 5.11 -2.93
N THR A 49 -13.73 4.94 -2.80
CA THR A 49 -14.36 4.13 -1.75
C THR A 49 -14.73 2.73 -2.21
N ARG A 50 -14.80 2.50 -3.50
CA ARG A 50 -15.30 1.27 -4.12
C ARG A 50 -14.18 0.37 -4.63
N TYR A 51 -13.18 0.94 -5.33
CA TYR A 51 -12.16 0.12 -5.99
C TYR A 51 -10.91 -0.07 -5.16
N VAL A 52 -10.46 -1.32 -5.10
CA VAL A 52 -9.20 -1.74 -4.48
C VAL A 52 -8.24 -2.21 -5.56
N PHE A 53 -7.02 -1.72 -5.50
CA PHE A 53 -5.95 -2.08 -6.40
C PHE A 53 -4.98 -3.00 -5.68
N VAL A 54 -4.73 -4.19 -6.26
CA VAL A 54 -3.84 -5.19 -5.68
C VAL A 54 -2.76 -5.55 -6.69
N ALA A 55 -1.51 -5.53 -6.26
CA ALA A 55 -0.37 -5.79 -7.13
C ALA A 55 0.71 -6.65 -6.47
N ASP A 56 1.45 -7.38 -7.29
CA ASP A 56 2.66 -8.09 -6.91
C ASP A 56 3.89 -7.20 -7.07
N LYS A 57 4.78 -7.24 -6.11
CA LYS A 57 6.07 -6.55 -6.20
C LYS A 57 6.94 -7.15 -7.31
N GLY A 58 7.47 -6.29 -8.17
CA GLY A 58 8.34 -6.71 -9.27
C GLY A 58 7.60 -7.28 -10.50
N MET A 59 6.26 -7.35 -10.47
CA MET A 59 5.40 -7.73 -11.59
C MET A 59 4.76 -6.49 -12.22
N SER A 60 3.93 -6.68 -13.23
CA SER A 60 3.32 -5.57 -13.99
C SER A 60 1.80 -5.53 -13.94
N ASN A 61 1.16 -6.52 -13.34
CA ASN A 61 -0.29 -6.57 -13.24
C ASN A 61 -0.79 -5.91 -11.96
N ILE A 62 -1.91 -5.20 -12.05
CA ILE A 62 -2.66 -4.64 -10.94
C ILE A 62 -4.10 -5.13 -11.08
N ALA A 63 -4.52 -6.01 -10.19
CA ALA A 63 -5.92 -6.42 -10.14
C ALA A 63 -6.77 -5.29 -9.59
N VAL A 64 -7.92 -5.03 -10.21
CA VAL A 64 -8.91 -4.08 -9.76
C VAL A 64 -10.08 -4.85 -9.18
N VAL A 65 -10.31 -4.69 -7.90
CA VAL A 65 -11.40 -5.32 -7.16
C VAL A 65 -12.48 -4.30 -6.89
N ASP A 66 -13.70 -4.66 -7.21
CA ASP A 66 -14.90 -3.90 -6.87
C ASP A 66 -15.47 -4.45 -5.57
N LEU A 67 -15.51 -3.63 -4.52
CA LEU A 67 -16.03 -4.04 -3.20
C LEU A 67 -17.55 -4.19 -3.17
N GLU A 68 -18.30 -3.50 -4.05
CA GLU A 68 -19.74 -3.64 -4.15
C GLU A 68 -20.12 -4.91 -4.90
N GLU A 69 -19.39 -5.26 -5.98
CA GLU A 69 -19.61 -6.48 -6.74
C GLU A 69 -18.90 -7.70 -6.11
N GLU A 70 -18.09 -7.46 -5.11
CA GLU A 70 -17.32 -8.49 -4.37
C GLU A 70 -16.45 -9.38 -5.26
N ARG A 71 -15.90 -8.84 -6.34
CA ARG A 71 -15.08 -9.57 -7.31
C ARG A 71 -14.03 -8.69 -7.98
N GLN A 72 -13.05 -9.33 -8.58
CA GLN A 72 -12.17 -8.64 -9.52
C GLN A 72 -12.94 -8.28 -10.78
N VAL A 73 -12.90 -7.01 -11.18
CA VAL A 73 -13.61 -6.48 -12.36
C VAL A 73 -12.67 -6.17 -13.51
N ASP A 74 -11.38 -5.91 -13.25
CA ASP A 74 -10.41 -5.56 -14.27
C ASP A 74 -8.98 -5.98 -13.87
N THR A 75 -8.05 -5.90 -14.82
CA THR A 75 -6.61 -6.01 -14.59
C THR A 75 -5.92 -4.90 -15.37
N LEU A 76 -5.39 -3.91 -14.68
CA LEU A 76 -4.53 -2.91 -15.28
C LEU A 76 -3.14 -3.50 -15.51
N ARG A 77 -2.57 -3.19 -16.66
CA ARG A 77 -1.21 -3.62 -17.00
C ARG A 77 -0.27 -2.42 -16.97
N SER A 78 0.62 -2.40 -16.00
CA SER A 78 1.72 -1.45 -15.98
C SER A 78 2.72 -1.77 -17.07
N PRO A 79 3.25 -0.79 -17.81
CA PRO A 79 4.34 -1.01 -18.78
C PRO A 79 5.68 -1.34 -18.08
N VAL A 80 5.72 -1.29 -16.77
CA VAL A 80 6.94 -1.45 -15.95
C VAL A 80 6.72 -2.43 -14.80
N ALA A 81 7.83 -2.98 -14.28
CA ALA A 81 7.81 -3.79 -13.08
C ALA A 81 7.60 -2.90 -11.85
N ILE A 82 6.55 -3.19 -11.08
CA ILE A 82 6.10 -2.37 -9.96
C ILE A 82 7.07 -2.50 -8.79
N ARG A 83 7.65 -1.39 -8.33
CA ARG A 83 8.41 -1.29 -7.08
C ARG A 83 7.50 -0.90 -5.93
N THR A 84 6.74 0.15 -6.12
CA THR A 84 5.67 0.62 -5.25
C THR A 84 4.65 1.37 -6.08
N PHE A 85 3.44 1.52 -5.57
CA PHE A 85 2.44 2.37 -6.21
C PHE A 85 1.55 3.06 -5.18
N ALA A 86 0.91 4.15 -5.61
CA ALA A 86 -0.03 4.92 -4.84
C ALA A 86 -1.29 5.18 -5.67
N SER A 87 -2.44 5.20 -5.01
CA SER A 87 -3.72 5.65 -5.57
C SER A 87 -4.01 7.07 -5.10
N SER A 88 -4.46 7.93 -5.99
CA SER A 88 -4.94 9.25 -5.60
C SER A 88 -6.28 9.13 -4.87
N THR A 89 -6.50 10.02 -3.91
CA THR A 89 -7.73 10.07 -3.12
C THR A 89 -8.85 10.84 -3.81
N ASP A 90 -8.50 11.80 -4.68
CA ASP A 90 -9.40 12.79 -5.24
C ASP A 90 -9.28 12.98 -6.76
N LYS A 91 -8.42 12.19 -7.41
CA LYS A 91 -8.20 12.22 -8.86
C LYS A 91 -8.10 10.80 -9.43
N PRO A 92 -8.44 10.61 -10.72
CA PRO A 92 -8.44 9.28 -11.34
C PRO A 92 -7.05 8.79 -11.72
N TRP A 93 -6.11 8.78 -10.76
CA TRP A 93 -4.72 8.45 -11.04
C TRP A 93 -4.15 7.38 -10.11
N LEU A 94 -3.43 6.43 -10.73
CA LEU A 94 -2.43 5.60 -10.05
C LEU A 94 -1.04 6.07 -10.44
N ALA A 95 -0.14 6.18 -9.47
CA ALA A 95 1.28 6.44 -9.69
C ALA A 95 2.09 5.20 -9.33
N ILE A 96 2.99 4.78 -10.21
CA ILE A 96 3.81 3.57 -10.09
C ILE A 96 5.27 3.97 -10.20
N SER A 97 6.12 3.55 -9.27
CA SER A 97 7.55 3.61 -9.45
C SER A 97 8.08 2.34 -10.09
N ASP A 98 9.00 2.50 -11.04
CA ASP A 98 9.67 1.40 -11.73
C ASP A 98 10.77 0.79 -10.83
N GLN A 99 10.88 -0.53 -10.86
CA GLN A 99 11.94 -1.24 -10.14
C GLN A 99 13.32 -1.02 -10.78
N ARG A 100 13.40 -0.77 -12.07
CA ARG A 100 14.64 -0.73 -12.87
C ARG A 100 14.93 0.63 -13.47
N ARG A 101 13.91 1.40 -13.84
CA ARG A 101 14.04 2.69 -14.53
C ARG A 101 13.86 3.85 -13.56
N TYR A 102 14.41 4.98 -13.92
CA TYR A 102 14.29 6.24 -13.19
C TYR A 102 13.09 7.02 -13.73
N ALA A 103 11.91 6.55 -13.42
CA ALA A 103 10.67 7.14 -13.89
C ALA A 103 9.50 6.82 -12.95
N ILE A 104 8.47 7.64 -13.04
CA ILE A 104 7.13 7.37 -12.53
C ILE A 104 6.22 7.09 -13.72
N THR A 105 5.45 6.03 -13.65
CA THR A 105 4.37 5.76 -14.58
C THR A 105 3.05 6.13 -13.93
N LEU A 106 2.26 6.94 -14.61
CA LEU A 106 0.90 7.32 -14.19
C LEU A 106 -0.10 6.59 -15.08
N ILE A 107 -1.14 6.03 -14.48
CA ILE A 107 -2.27 5.40 -15.18
C ILE A 107 -3.52 6.19 -14.83
N ASN A 108 -4.20 6.72 -15.84
CA ASN A 108 -5.51 7.33 -15.66
C ASN A 108 -6.58 6.25 -15.54
N LEU A 109 -7.36 6.26 -14.47
CA LEU A 109 -8.36 5.24 -14.17
C LEU A 109 -9.66 5.36 -14.99
N GLU A 110 -9.90 6.51 -15.62
CA GLU A 110 -11.05 6.74 -16.48
C GLU A 110 -10.74 6.42 -17.95
N THR A 111 -9.61 6.96 -18.45
CA THR A 111 -9.26 6.84 -19.88
C THR A 111 -8.33 5.67 -20.18
N ARG A 112 -7.66 5.11 -19.19
CA ARG A 112 -6.57 4.13 -19.29
C ARG A 112 -5.29 4.67 -19.92
N ASP A 113 -5.20 5.98 -20.12
CA ASP A 113 -3.99 6.59 -20.63
C ASP A 113 -2.82 6.39 -19.67
N ILE A 114 -1.65 6.20 -20.25
CA ILE A 114 -0.41 6.00 -19.52
C ILE A 114 0.53 7.17 -19.84
N GLN A 115 1.02 7.81 -18.79
CA GLN A 115 2.02 8.86 -18.86
C GLN A 115 3.28 8.41 -18.12
N GLU A 116 4.45 8.70 -18.67
CA GLU A 116 5.74 8.47 -18.01
C GLU A 116 6.43 9.80 -17.71
N ILE A 117 6.91 9.97 -16.49
CA ILE A 117 7.66 11.15 -16.05
C ILE A 117 9.05 10.68 -15.63
N PRO A 118 10.12 11.11 -16.35
CA PRO A 118 11.49 10.72 -16.02
C PRO A 118 11.94 11.38 -14.69
N LEU A 119 12.75 10.65 -13.93
CA LEU A 119 13.33 11.09 -12.66
C LEU A 119 14.85 11.01 -12.71
N PRO A 120 15.58 11.76 -11.86
CA PRO A 120 17.03 11.67 -11.77
C PRO A 120 17.54 10.38 -11.09
N SER A 121 16.70 9.72 -10.27
CA SER A 121 16.99 8.43 -9.64
C SER A 121 15.68 7.69 -9.32
N ARG A 122 15.76 6.47 -8.76
CA ARG A 122 14.57 5.66 -8.46
C ARG A 122 13.76 6.24 -7.32
N ALA A 123 12.43 6.20 -7.46
CA ALA A 123 11.51 6.55 -6.40
C ALA A 123 11.19 5.34 -5.51
N PHE A 124 11.19 5.56 -4.20
CA PHE A 124 10.88 4.55 -3.18
C PHE A 124 9.51 4.73 -2.55
N ARG A 125 9.07 5.98 -2.41
CA ARG A 125 7.76 6.34 -1.89
C ARG A 125 7.10 7.35 -2.84
N LEU A 126 5.80 7.20 -2.96
CA LEU A 126 4.92 8.06 -3.77
C LEU A 126 3.72 8.42 -2.90
N THR A 127 3.38 9.69 -2.83
CA THR A 127 2.21 10.16 -2.08
C THR A 127 1.53 11.28 -2.86
N PHE A 128 0.30 11.07 -3.29
CA PHE A 128 -0.49 12.12 -3.92
C PHE A 128 -0.81 13.22 -2.91
N VAL A 129 -0.77 14.46 -3.37
CA VAL A 129 -1.21 15.63 -2.58
C VAL A 129 -2.65 15.92 -2.98
N PRO A 130 -3.63 15.74 -2.08
CA PRO A 130 -5.04 15.97 -2.36
C PRO A 130 -5.29 17.39 -2.88
N GLU A 131 -6.35 17.57 -3.67
CA GLU A 131 -6.77 18.84 -4.26
C GLU A 131 -5.74 19.53 -5.14
N SER A 132 -4.70 18.80 -5.57
CA SER A 132 -3.62 19.33 -6.39
C SER A 132 -3.27 18.40 -7.55
N SER A 133 -2.35 18.82 -8.42
CA SER A 133 -1.69 17.98 -9.43
C SER A 133 -0.33 17.46 -8.97
N LYS A 134 -0.08 17.44 -7.66
CA LYS A 134 1.25 17.14 -7.14
C LYS A 134 1.35 15.73 -6.55
N LEU A 135 2.53 15.17 -6.71
CA LEU A 135 2.94 13.88 -6.16
C LEU A 135 4.26 14.08 -5.41
N ALA A 136 4.24 13.87 -4.10
CA ALA A 136 5.45 13.86 -3.29
C ALA A 136 6.23 12.56 -3.53
N ILE A 137 7.53 12.68 -3.71
CA ILE A 137 8.40 11.55 -4.04
C ILE A 137 9.62 11.50 -3.11
N THR A 138 9.96 10.28 -2.72
CA THR A 138 11.24 9.98 -2.07
C THR A 138 12.12 9.22 -3.04
N LEU A 139 13.26 9.77 -3.34
CA LEU A 139 14.29 9.19 -4.21
C LEU A 139 15.37 8.44 -3.40
N GLU A 140 16.39 7.94 -4.08
CA GLU A 140 17.50 7.20 -3.45
C GLU A 140 18.31 8.07 -2.47
N ASP A 141 18.40 9.37 -2.71
CA ASP A 141 19.24 10.29 -1.94
C ASP A 141 18.56 11.62 -1.58
N ARG A 142 17.37 11.88 -2.10
CA ARG A 142 16.67 13.17 -1.99
C ARG A 142 15.16 12.98 -1.95
N VAL A 143 14.48 14.09 -1.72
CA VAL A 143 13.03 14.19 -1.80
C VAL A 143 12.64 15.27 -2.80
N GLY A 144 11.41 15.21 -3.28
CA GLY A 144 10.92 16.19 -4.24
C GLY A 144 9.43 16.11 -4.47
N MET A 145 8.98 16.95 -5.38
CA MET A 145 7.60 17.05 -5.82
C MET A 145 7.54 16.95 -7.34
N VAL A 146 6.58 16.20 -7.84
CA VAL A 146 6.27 16.12 -9.27
C VAL A 146 4.91 16.75 -9.50
N ASP A 147 4.79 17.67 -10.42
CA ASP A 147 3.49 18.07 -10.96
C ASP A 147 3.16 17.13 -12.12
N TYR A 148 2.23 16.20 -11.87
CA TYR A 148 1.92 15.16 -12.85
C TYR A 148 1.05 15.65 -14.03
N ARG A 149 0.51 16.88 -13.96
CA ARG A 149 -0.18 17.49 -15.09
C ARG A 149 0.79 18.08 -16.11
N THR A 150 1.85 18.75 -15.62
CA THR A 150 2.85 19.40 -16.47
C THR A 150 4.05 18.53 -16.75
N GLY A 151 4.29 17.50 -15.93
CA GLY A 151 5.50 16.68 -15.96
C GLY A 151 6.70 17.36 -15.27
N GLU A 152 6.50 18.52 -14.63
CA GLU A 152 7.56 19.23 -13.93
C GLU A 152 8.03 18.45 -12.70
N VAL A 153 9.35 18.32 -12.55
CA VAL A 153 10.01 17.60 -11.46
C VAL A 153 10.86 18.58 -10.65
N ASN A 154 10.47 18.86 -9.43
CA ASN A 154 11.17 19.72 -8.49
C ASN A 154 11.82 18.86 -7.39
N ILE A 155 13.13 18.63 -7.49
CA ILE A 155 13.91 17.88 -6.50
C ILE A 155 14.66 18.85 -5.60
N LEU A 156 14.53 18.66 -4.29
CA LEU A 156 15.26 19.48 -3.32
C LEU A 156 16.75 19.12 -3.34
N GLU A 157 17.61 20.16 -3.25
CA GLU A 157 19.07 20.00 -3.43
C GLU A 157 19.72 19.20 -2.30
N LYS A 158 19.16 19.24 -1.07
CA LYS A 158 19.75 18.54 0.08
C LYS A 158 19.75 17.03 -0.12
N THR A 159 20.91 16.43 0.00
CA THR A 159 21.11 14.97 -0.06
C THR A 159 21.24 14.37 1.34
N PHE A 160 20.73 13.13 1.50
CA PHE A 160 20.66 12.45 2.80
C PHE A 160 21.40 11.10 2.83
N GLN A 161 21.60 10.49 1.67
CA GLN A 161 22.28 9.21 1.59
C GLN A 161 23.76 9.39 1.37
N ASN A 162 24.55 8.60 2.09
CA ASN A 162 25.93 8.31 1.74
C ASN A 162 26.17 6.78 1.82
N LEU A 163 27.38 6.31 1.55
CA LEU A 163 27.71 4.88 1.54
C LEU A 163 27.43 4.16 2.87
N TYR A 164 27.25 4.90 3.96
CA TYR A 164 27.18 4.37 5.33
C TYR A 164 25.86 4.70 6.04
N THR A 165 25.03 5.55 5.48
CA THR A 165 23.80 6.01 6.14
C THR A 165 22.57 5.82 5.28
N ARG A 166 21.54 5.23 5.88
CA ARG A 166 20.22 5.16 5.29
C ARG A 166 19.37 6.30 5.81
N PHE A 167 18.38 6.70 5.04
CA PHE A 167 17.37 7.63 5.49
C PHE A 167 15.98 7.08 5.19
N ASN A 168 15.03 7.57 5.95
CA ASN A 168 13.62 7.32 5.73
C ASN A 168 12.87 8.64 5.65
N THR A 169 11.73 8.67 5.02
CA THR A 169 10.94 9.88 4.87
C THR A 169 9.51 9.64 5.30
N ILE A 170 8.96 10.68 5.88
CA ILE A 170 7.55 10.83 6.14
C ILE A 170 7.11 12.04 5.32
N PHE A 171 6.01 11.93 4.59
CA PHE A 171 5.42 13.10 3.95
C PHE A 171 4.03 13.32 4.52
N SER A 172 3.84 14.48 5.12
CA SER A 172 2.52 14.91 5.54
C SER A 172 1.80 15.60 4.40
N VAL A 173 0.65 15.10 4.06
CA VAL A 173 -0.19 15.68 3.01
C VAL A 173 -0.87 16.98 3.45
N TYR A 174 -1.18 17.11 4.75
CA TYR A 174 -1.85 18.27 5.30
C TYR A 174 -0.97 19.53 5.24
N SER A 175 0.23 19.48 5.79
CA SER A 175 1.17 20.61 5.78
C SER A 175 2.07 20.64 4.54
N GLN A 176 1.97 19.64 3.66
CA GLN A 176 2.88 19.42 2.52
C GLN A 176 4.35 19.44 2.96
N THR A 177 4.65 18.73 4.05
CA THR A 177 5.96 18.75 4.71
C THR A 177 6.63 17.39 4.61
N PHE A 178 7.90 17.39 4.18
CA PHE A 178 8.79 16.27 4.34
C PHE A 178 9.46 16.30 5.71
N TRP A 179 9.44 15.15 6.36
CA TRP A 179 10.22 14.83 7.54
C TRP A 179 11.22 13.76 7.14
N VAL A 180 12.50 14.06 7.23
CA VAL A 180 13.57 13.15 6.82
C VAL A 180 14.34 12.70 8.04
N LEU A 181 14.41 11.39 8.22
CA LEU A 181 15.03 10.69 9.33
C LEU A 181 16.28 9.98 8.83
N GLN A 182 17.38 10.08 9.55
CA GLN A 182 18.63 9.40 9.19
C GLN A 182 19.05 8.39 10.26
N GLU A 183 19.57 7.26 9.81
CA GLU A 183 19.93 6.09 10.64
C GLU A 183 20.98 6.39 11.72
N ASN A 184 21.82 7.39 11.54
CA ASN A 184 23.00 7.65 12.39
C ASN A 184 22.99 9.00 13.10
N THR A 185 21.88 9.70 13.14
CA THR A 185 21.77 11.03 13.76
C THR A 185 20.45 11.17 14.51
N PRO A 186 20.43 11.92 15.64
CA PRO A 186 19.20 12.29 16.32
C PRO A 186 18.45 13.44 15.63
N LEU A 187 18.91 13.88 14.48
CA LEU A 187 18.37 15.04 13.79
C LEU A 187 17.23 14.65 12.85
N ILE A 188 16.13 15.34 12.96
CA ILE A 188 15.04 15.34 11.98
C ILE A 188 15.24 16.54 11.06
N TYR A 189 15.21 16.32 9.75
CA TYR A 189 15.22 17.40 8.79
C TYR A 189 13.80 17.60 8.26
N GLN A 190 13.34 18.83 8.32
CA GLN A 190 11.99 19.21 7.92
C GLN A 190 12.05 20.22 6.76
N TYR A 191 11.25 19.99 5.73
CA TYR A 191 11.04 20.97 4.64
C TYR A 191 9.57 21.03 4.29
N SER A 192 8.99 22.23 4.33
CA SER A 192 7.58 22.45 3.97
C SER A 192 7.44 23.16 2.65
N TYR A 193 6.69 22.56 1.72
CA TYR A 193 6.30 23.22 0.48
C TYR A 193 5.26 24.33 0.68
N SER A 194 4.58 24.35 1.83
CA SER A 194 3.68 25.44 2.21
C SER A 194 4.43 26.67 2.76
N ALA A 195 5.70 26.52 3.12
CA ALA A 195 6.55 27.59 3.64
C ALA A 195 7.99 27.48 3.11
N PRO A 196 8.20 27.55 1.79
CA PRO A 196 9.49 27.28 1.16
C PRO A 196 10.60 28.26 1.57
N ASP A 197 10.23 29.47 1.92
CA ASP A 197 11.18 30.51 2.36
C ASP A 197 11.93 30.17 3.65
N LYS A 198 11.38 29.27 4.47
CA LYS A 198 12.05 28.79 5.67
C LYS A 198 13.20 27.83 5.36
N GLY A 199 13.23 27.27 4.14
CA GLY A 199 14.22 26.26 3.75
C GLY A 199 14.16 25.02 4.66
N TRP A 200 15.27 24.29 4.69
CA TRP A 200 15.40 23.13 5.57
C TRP A 200 15.54 23.54 7.03
N GLN A 201 14.66 23.04 7.86
CA GLN A 201 14.76 23.14 9.32
C GLN A 201 15.39 21.86 9.88
N THR A 202 16.10 21.98 11.00
CA THR A 202 16.69 20.85 11.71
C THR A 202 16.16 20.82 13.12
N ILE A 203 15.65 19.70 13.57
CA ILE A 203 15.13 19.45 14.90
C ILE A 203 16.01 18.42 15.56
N ASP A 204 16.60 18.77 16.68
CA ASP A 204 17.39 17.87 17.53
C ASP A 204 16.46 17.28 18.59
N ILE A 205 16.31 15.96 18.62
CA ILE A 205 15.45 15.25 19.58
C ILE A 205 16.24 14.69 20.77
N GLY A 206 17.48 15.10 20.92
CA GLY A 206 18.35 14.71 22.02
C GLY A 206 19.01 13.33 21.82
N GLU A 207 19.47 12.74 22.91
CA GLU A 207 20.28 11.52 22.86
C GLU A 207 19.51 10.33 22.29
N THR A 208 19.77 10.00 21.02
CA THR A 208 19.35 8.76 20.36
C THR A 208 20.40 8.33 19.33
N ARG A 209 20.45 7.04 19.02
CA ARG A 209 21.45 6.46 18.13
C ARG A 209 21.07 6.45 16.66
N GLY A 210 20.02 7.17 16.27
CA GLY A 210 19.57 7.25 14.90
C GLY A 210 18.08 6.98 14.75
N LEU A 211 17.53 7.36 13.62
CA LEU A 211 16.10 7.37 13.36
C LEU A 211 15.75 6.38 12.26
N GLY A 212 14.73 5.57 12.52
CA GLY A 212 14.22 4.56 11.60
C GLY A 212 13.00 5.02 10.80
N SER A 213 11.94 4.23 10.83
CA SER A 213 10.67 4.54 10.17
C SER A 213 9.80 5.43 11.03
N GLY A 214 8.84 6.12 10.41
CA GLY A 214 7.94 6.99 11.15
C GLY A 214 6.61 7.22 10.45
N ALA A 215 5.65 7.75 11.21
CA ALA A 215 4.33 8.15 10.77
C ALA A 215 3.96 9.52 11.33
N PRO A 216 3.38 10.44 10.55
CA PRO A 216 2.81 11.68 11.05
C PRO A 216 1.37 11.45 11.49
N SER A 217 0.87 12.25 12.41
CA SER A 217 -0.56 12.41 12.61
C SER A 217 -1.16 13.24 11.47
N PHE A 218 -2.48 13.17 11.33
CA PHE A 218 -3.18 13.86 10.23
C PHE A 218 -2.89 15.37 10.20
N GLU A 219 -2.90 16.04 11.37
CA GLU A 219 -2.65 17.49 11.49
C GLU A 219 -1.18 17.84 11.75
N ASP A 220 -0.24 16.90 11.63
CA ASP A 220 1.19 17.06 11.95
C ASP A 220 1.50 17.49 13.39
N ARG A 221 0.54 17.40 14.28
CA ARG A 221 0.74 17.70 15.70
C ARG A 221 1.69 16.70 16.35
N LEU A 222 1.57 15.44 15.96
CA LEU A 222 2.38 14.33 16.45
C LEU A 222 3.15 13.70 15.31
N ILE A 223 4.39 13.34 15.58
CA ILE A 223 5.18 12.49 14.70
C ILE A 223 5.74 11.36 15.53
N ALA A 224 5.36 10.14 15.19
CA ALA A 224 5.91 8.95 15.82
C ALA A 224 7.02 8.38 14.92
N PHE A 225 8.11 7.95 15.52
CA PHE A 225 9.18 7.26 14.81
C PHE A 225 9.91 6.28 15.70
N THR A 226 10.57 5.31 15.08
CA THR A 226 11.38 4.32 15.76
C THR A 226 12.85 4.72 15.67
N THR A 227 13.65 4.24 16.62
CA THR A 227 15.11 4.34 16.51
C THR A 227 15.67 3.09 15.86
N TYR A 228 16.79 3.26 15.16
CA TYR A 228 17.41 2.16 14.41
C TYR A 228 18.28 1.26 15.28
N HIS A 229 18.92 1.84 16.30
CA HIS A 229 19.90 1.13 17.14
C HIS A 229 19.54 1.09 18.63
N ALA A 230 18.60 1.88 19.08
CA ALA A 230 18.17 1.93 20.48
C ALA A 230 16.90 1.12 20.75
N ASP A 231 16.24 0.67 19.67
CA ASP A 231 15.05 -0.19 19.69
C ASP A 231 13.93 0.39 20.54
N GLU A 232 13.81 1.70 20.51
CA GLU A 232 12.77 2.48 21.18
C GLU A 232 11.91 3.25 20.20
N GLY A 233 10.68 3.54 20.60
CA GLY A 233 9.79 4.47 19.91
C GLY A 233 9.94 5.87 20.48
N ILE A 234 9.68 6.86 19.64
CA ILE A 234 9.71 8.29 20.00
C ILE A 234 8.44 8.95 19.48
N ILE A 235 7.79 9.73 20.33
CA ILE A 235 6.69 10.62 19.96
C ILE A 235 7.20 12.05 20.09
N TYR A 236 7.19 12.78 18.99
CA TYR A 236 7.54 14.19 18.92
C TYR A 236 6.29 15.03 18.73
N PHE A 237 6.08 16.01 19.61
CA PHE A 237 4.99 16.98 19.51
C PHE A 237 5.51 18.22 18.77
N ALA A 238 5.04 18.42 17.55
CA ALA A 238 5.57 19.48 16.70
C ALA A 238 5.20 20.89 17.16
N ASP A 239 4.11 21.04 17.90
CA ASP A 239 3.61 22.29 18.45
C ASP A 239 4.38 22.76 19.70
N THR A 240 4.79 21.82 20.56
CA THR A 240 5.42 22.11 21.86
C THR A 240 6.90 21.75 21.90
N GLY A 241 7.39 20.96 20.96
CA GLY A 241 8.74 20.39 21.01
C GLY A 241 8.91 19.28 22.07
N LYS A 242 7.82 18.84 22.72
CA LYS A 242 7.87 17.75 23.71
C LYS A 242 8.29 16.45 23.02
N VAL A 243 9.12 15.68 23.70
CA VAL A 243 9.56 14.35 23.26
C VAL A 243 9.19 13.33 24.33
N ILE A 244 8.48 12.26 23.94
CA ILE A 244 8.25 11.08 24.76
C ILE A 244 9.10 9.95 24.18
N LYS A 245 9.91 9.27 25.00
CA LYS A 245 10.66 8.08 24.64
C LYS A 245 10.08 6.87 25.34
N THR A 246 9.85 5.79 24.59
CA THR A 246 9.24 4.58 25.14
C THR A 246 10.18 3.77 26.02
N GLY A 247 11.49 4.03 25.93
CA GLY A 247 12.50 3.07 26.36
C GLY A 247 12.51 1.82 25.47
N PRO A 248 13.37 0.84 25.77
CA PRO A 248 13.47 -0.39 24.99
C PRO A 248 12.13 -1.13 24.95
N LEU A 249 11.67 -1.50 23.74
CA LEU A 249 10.43 -2.23 23.52
C LEU A 249 10.56 -3.72 23.81
N TYR A 250 11.75 -4.27 23.72
CA TYR A 250 12.01 -5.69 23.91
C TYR A 250 13.10 -5.94 24.98
N ASP A 251 13.12 -7.16 25.51
CA ASP A 251 14.19 -7.64 26.39
C ASP A 251 15.47 -7.86 25.54
N SER A 252 16.59 -7.34 26.00
CA SER A 252 17.92 -7.33 25.33
C SER A 252 18.43 -8.68 24.83
N LYS A 253 17.71 -9.76 25.05
CA LYS A 253 18.02 -11.11 24.57
C LYS A 253 17.75 -11.32 23.06
N HIS A 254 17.01 -10.43 22.44
CA HIS A 254 16.58 -10.54 21.03
C HIS A 254 17.20 -9.44 20.16
N LEU A 255 18.52 -9.34 20.16
CA LEU A 255 19.33 -8.29 19.52
C LEU A 255 19.12 -8.06 18.01
N ASN A 256 18.33 -8.89 17.33
CA ASN A 256 18.06 -8.79 15.89
C ASN A 256 16.61 -8.41 15.56
N GLU A 257 15.79 -8.15 16.55
CA GLU A 257 14.38 -7.81 16.30
C GLU A 257 14.24 -6.32 16.02
N ARG A 258 13.72 -6.02 14.83
CA ARG A 258 13.49 -4.65 14.39
C ARG A 258 12.15 -4.15 14.90
N LEU A 259 12.07 -2.86 15.16
CA LEU A 259 10.79 -2.21 15.39
C LEU A 259 10.02 -2.08 14.08
N LEU A 260 8.71 -2.22 14.18
CA LEU A 260 7.81 -1.96 13.06
C LEU A 260 7.67 -0.46 12.82
N GLU A 261 7.24 -0.10 11.62
CA GLU A 261 6.81 1.27 11.35
C GLU A 261 5.69 1.62 12.33
N PRO A 262 5.81 2.74 13.08
CA PRO A 262 4.79 3.13 14.04
C PRO A 262 3.50 3.51 13.31
N PHE A 263 2.40 3.48 14.04
CA PHE A 263 1.10 3.85 13.49
C PHE A 263 0.43 4.88 14.41
N ILE A 264 -0.21 5.87 13.83
CA ILE A 264 -1.06 6.85 14.52
C ILE A 264 -2.46 6.71 13.94
N ASP A 265 -3.47 6.57 14.79
CA ASP A 265 -4.85 6.51 14.35
C ASP A 265 -5.34 7.88 13.83
N ASN A 266 -6.42 7.87 13.07
CA ASN A 266 -6.95 9.09 12.46
C ASN A 266 -7.43 10.12 13.48
N GLY A 267 -7.97 9.63 14.57
CA GLY A 267 -8.42 10.46 15.69
C GLY A 267 -7.28 11.06 16.51
N MET A 268 -6.02 10.71 16.19
CA MET A 268 -4.81 11.12 16.94
C MET A 268 -4.88 10.75 18.44
N LYS A 269 -5.68 9.76 18.78
CA LYS A 269 -5.86 9.28 20.15
C LYS A 269 -4.80 8.28 20.55
N HIS A 270 -4.34 7.46 19.58
CA HIS A 270 -3.43 6.36 19.83
C HIS A 270 -2.18 6.46 18.97
N VAL A 271 -1.04 6.30 19.58
CA VAL A 271 0.25 6.08 18.91
C VAL A 271 0.72 4.67 19.25
N ILE A 272 0.95 3.88 18.23
CA ILE A 272 1.19 2.44 18.36
C ILE A 272 2.61 2.12 17.91
N PHE A 273 3.37 1.48 18.79
CA PHE A 273 4.67 0.90 18.49
C PHE A 273 4.62 -0.61 18.67
N GLY A 274 5.43 -1.32 17.93
CA GLY A 274 5.55 -2.76 18.08
C GLY A 274 6.90 -3.28 17.64
N ASP A 275 7.29 -4.40 18.20
CA ASP A 275 8.46 -5.15 17.81
C ASP A 275 8.10 -6.46 17.11
N LEU A 276 9.09 -7.11 16.53
CA LEU A 276 8.90 -8.40 15.87
C LEU A 276 8.71 -9.57 16.86
N GLY A 277 8.91 -9.33 18.17
CA GLY A 277 8.63 -10.29 19.24
C GLY A 277 7.17 -10.31 19.68
N GLY A 278 6.34 -9.40 19.15
CA GLY A 278 4.92 -9.31 19.47
C GLY A 278 4.60 -8.40 20.65
N ASN A 279 5.55 -7.61 21.12
CA ASN A 279 5.30 -6.57 22.12
C ASN A 279 4.71 -5.34 21.42
N ILE A 280 3.59 -4.85 21.90
CA ILE A 280 2.91 -3.66 21.40
C ILE A 280 2.78 -2.66 22.56
N LEU A 281 3.15 -1.40 22.29
CA LEU A 281 2.91 -0.27 23.16
C LEU A 281 1.91 0.66 22.50
N ILE A 282 0.87 1.03 23.24
CA ILE A 282 -0.20 1.92 22.79
C ILE A 282 -0.21 3.12 23.73
N TYR A 283 0.18 4.26 23.18
CA TYR A 283 0.14 5.53 23.87
C TYR A 283 -1.16 6.26 23.57
N GLU A 284 -1.71 6.93 24.59
CA GLU A 284 -2.79 7.91 24.46
C GLU A 284 -2.20 9.29 24.86
N PRO A 285 -1.52 10.00 23.93
CA PRO A 285 -0.63 11.12 24.26
C PRO A 285 -1.31 12.29 24.99
N ASP A 286 -2.62 12.47 24.80
CA ASP A 286 -3.41 13.51 25.46
C ASP A 286 -3.92 13.07 26.85
N VAL A 287 -3.77 11.78 27.20
CA VAL A 287 -4.27 11.18 28.45
C VAL A 287 -3.14 10.82 29.39
N SER A 288 -2.08 10.18 28.86
CA SER A 288 -0.98 9.66 29.68
C SER A 288 0.31 9.53 28.88
N ASP A 289 1.44 9.79 29.53
CA ASP A 289 2.77 9.47 29.00
C ASP A 289 3.15 7.98 29.19
N GLU A 290 2.33 7.21 29.94
CA GLU A 290 2.51 5.78 30.16
C GLU A 290 1.69 4.97 29.16
N PRO A 291 2.31 3.98 28.47
CA PRO A 291 1.61 3.18 27.48
C PRO A 291 0.77 2.06 28.08
N LYS A 292 -0.30 1.69 27.41
CA LYS A 292 -0.91 0.38 27.55
C LYS A 292 -0.02 -0.65 26.84
N ARG A 293 0.11 -1.85 27.43
CA ARG A 293 0.95 -2.92 26.90
C ARG A 293 0.08 -4.09 26.43
N LEU A 294 0.43 -4.65 25.27
CA LEU A 294 -0.22 -5.81 24.71
C LEU A 294 0.86 -6.80 24.22
N GLN A 295 0.70 -8.09 24.57
CA GLN A 295 1.55 -9.18 24.05
C GLN A 295 0.73 -10.06 23.11
N LEU A 296 1.16 -10.17 21.84
CA LEU A 296 0.39 -10.90 20.82
C LEU A 296 0.61 -12.42 20.87
N GLY A 297 1.81 -12.87 21.17
CA GLY A 297 2.20 -14.28 21.06
C GLY A 297 2.58 -14.72 19.65
N TYR A 298 2.60 -13.80 18.69
CA TYR A 298 3.07 -14.01 17.33
C TYR A 298 3.79 -12.75 16.82
N ARG A 299 4.54 -12.88 15.73
CA ARG A 299 5.29 -11.78 15.11
C ARG A 299 4.36 -10.89 14.30
N PRO A 300 4.15 -9.62 14.69
CA PRO A 300 3.35 -8.68 13.91
C PRO A 300 4.12 -8.16 12.70
N ARG A 301 3.39 -7.72 11.67
CA ARG A 301 3.94 -7.13 10.45
C ARG A 301 3.31 -5.78 10.12
N LYS A 302 2.04 -5.59 10.43
CA LYS A 302 1.26 -4.38 10.11
C LYS A 302 0.27 -4.04 11.19
N PHE A 303 0.07 -2.73 11.38
CA PHE A 303 -0.97 -2.16 12.24
C PHE A 303 -1.94 -1.35 11.42
N ARG A 304 -3.21 -1.38 11.79
CA ARG A 304 -4.26 -0.48 11.31
C ARG A 304 -5.26 -0.25 12.43
N THR A 305 -6.03 0.83 12.32
CA THR A 305 -7.22 1.02 13.13
C THR A 305 -8.45 1.03 12.24
N GLY A 306 -9.57 0.56 12.75
CA GLY A 306 -10.77 0.47 11.95
C GLY A 306 -12.05 0.57 12.77
N TRP A 307 -13.16 0.64 12.05
CA TRP A 307 -14.49 0.96 12.48
C TRP A 307 -14.50 2.17 13.43
N LEU A 308 -14.13 3.31 12.83
CA LEU A 308 -14.06 4.59 13.53
C LEU A 308 -13.09 4.56 14.74
N ASP A 309 -11.92 3.95 14.52
CA ASP A 309 -10.83 3.83 15.50
C ASP A 309 -11.20 3.15 16.82
N ARG A 310 -12.20 2.25 16.80
CA ARG A 310 -12.54 1.42 17.97
C ARG A 310 -11.65 0.20 18.12
N TYR A 311 -11.06 -0.26 17.02
CA TYR A 311 -10.27 -1.49 16.99
C TYR A 311 -8.86 -1.25 16.49
N LEU A 312 -7.90 -1.80 17.21
CA LEU A 312 -6.57 -2.07 16.69
C LEU A 312 -6.61 -3.40 15.93
N VAL A 313 -6.16 -3.38 14.68
CA VAL A 313 -6.03 -4.56 13.82
C VAL A 313 -4.55 -4.82 13.60
N VAL A 314 -4.11 -6.03 13.91
CA VAL A 314 -2.71 -6.45 13.78
C VAL A 314 -2.62 -7.65 12.85
N GLY A 315 -1.97 -7.47 11.71
CA GLY A 315 -1.62 -8.55 10.79
C GLY A 315 -0.19 -9.01 11.05
N GLY A 316 0.04 -10.32 11.05
CA GLY A 316 1.36 -10.88 11.31
C GLY A 316 1.54 -12.30 10.76
N ASP A 317 2.54 -13.00 11.32
CA ASP A 317 2.85 -14.36 10.90
C ASP A 317 1.68 -15.30 11.22
N ARG A 318 0.96 -15.75 10.19
CA ARG A 318 -0.19 -16.68 10.23
C ARG A 318 -1.39 -16.22 11.06
N HIS A 319 -1.45 -14.92 11.41
CA HIS A 319 -2.52 -14.42 12.26
C HIS A 319 -2.99 -13.03 11.81
N LEU A 320 -4.28 -12.80 12.02
CA LEU A 320 -4.87 -11.46 12.09
C LEU A 320 -5.58 -11.35 13.42
N SER A 321 -5.23 -10.39 14.27
CA SER A 321 -5.93 -10.14 15.52
C SER A 321 -6.56 -8.75 15.55
N ILE A 322 -7.71 -8.66 16.22
CA ILE A 322 -8.52 -7.46 16.34
C ILE A 322 -8.77 -7.24 17.82
N HIS A 323 -8.35 -6.09 18.31
CA HIS A 323 -8.39 -5.73 19.73
C HIS A 323 -9.24 -4.47 19.93
N PRO A 324 -10.32 -4.50 20.72
CA PRO A 324 -11.00 -3.29 21.14
C PRO A 324 -10.08 -2.42 21.98
N PHE A 325 -10.03 -1.10 21.73
CA PHE A 325 -9.17 -0.19 22.51
C PHE A 325 -9.63 0.00 23.96
N ASP A 326 -10.91 -0.22 24.24
CA ASP A 326 -11.47 -0.19 25.59
C ASP A 326 -11.14 -1.45 26.40
N ASN A 327 -10.87 -2.58 25.75
CA ASN A 327 -10.45 -3.83 26.37
C ASN A 327 -9.48 -4.61 25.46
N LEU A 328 -8.19 -4.28 25.51
CA LEU A 328 -7.18 -4.87 24.65
C LEU A 328 -6.97 -6.39 24.83
N GLU A 329 -7.36 -6.94 26.00
CA GLU A 329 -7.25 -8.38 26.26
C GLU A 329 -8.35 -9.18 25.58
N GLU A 330 -9.50 -8.57 25.34
CA GLU A 330 -10.57 -9.14 24.54
C GLU A 330 -10.17 -9.06 23.07
N ARG A 331 -9.83 -10.20 22.50
CA ARG A 331 -9.37 -10.24 21.11
C ARG A 331 -10.16 -11.25 20.27
N ILE A 332 -10.39 -10.86 19.04
CA ILE A 332 -10.77 -11.80 17.98
C ILE A 332 -9.48 -12.15 17.24
N GLN A 333 -9.19 -13.43 17.10
CA GLN A 333 -8.01 -13.89 16.38
C GLN A 333 -8.43 -14.83 15.25
N LEU A 334 -7.94 -14.54 14.06
CA LEU A 334 -8.04 -15.41 12.89
C LEU A 334 -6.69 -16.10 12.71
N ASP A 335 -6.73 -17.43 12.70
CA ASP A 335 -5.55 -18.28 12.50
C ASP A 335 -5.52 -18.78 11.06
N PHE A 336 -4.37 -18.69 10.43
CA PHE A 336 -4.15 -19.10 9.04
C PHE A 336 -3.23 -20.32 8.96
N GLY A 337 -3.17 -20.91 7.78
CA GLY A 337 -2.31 -22.06 7.53
C GLY A 337 -0.82 -21.71 7.57
N TYR A 338 0.00 -22.75 7.50
CA TYR A 338 1.44 -22.58 7.33
C TYR A 338 1.71 -21.84 6.01
N ASP A 339 2.64 -20.89 6.01
CA ASP A 339 2.95 -20.00 4.87
C ASP A 339 1.80 -19.05 4.44
N GLU A 340 0.89 -18.69 5.35
CA GLU A 340 -0.15 -17.70 5.08
C GLU A 340 0.02 -16.45 5.95
N ASP A 341 1.22 -15.88 5.95
CA ASP A 341 1.51 -14.65 6.67
C ASP A 341 0.81 -13.44 6.03
N VAL A 342 0.33 -12.51 6.85
CA VAL A 342 -0.26 -11.27 6.34
C VAL A 342 0.84 -10.40 5.72
N THR A 343 0.74 -10.13 4.42
CA THR A 343 1.76 -9.35 3.67
C THR A 343 1.44 -7.87 3.61
N ASP A 344 0.20 -7.52 3.35
CA ASP A 344 -0.28 -6.13 3.41
C ASP A 344 -1.71 -6.07 3.94
N MET A 345 -2.09 -4.90 4.43
CA MET A 345 -3.37 -4.69 5.07
C MET A 345 -3.85 -3.26 4.84
N TRP A 346 -5.14 -3.11 4.56
CA TRP A 346 -5.80 -1.84 4.34
C TRP A 346 -7.16 -1.81 5.02
N ILE A 347 -7.66 -0.63 5.35
CA ILE A 347 -9.02 -0.45 5.89
C ILE A 347 -9.85 0.30 4.86
N SER A 348 -11.08 -0.14 4.61
CA SER A 348 -12.01 0.54 3.71
C SER A 348 -12.32 1.97 4.18
N GLY A 349 -12.75 2.82 3.24
CA GLY A 349 -13.04 4.23 3.53
C GLY A 349 -14.11 4.45 4.61
N ASP A 350 -15.09 3.53 4.70
CA ASP A 350 -16.10 3.52 5.77
C ASP A 350 -15.62 2.91 7.09
N SER A 351 -14.33 2.57 7.18
CA SER A 351 -13.67 1.99 8.35
C SER A 351 -14.15 0.60 8.78
N LYS A 352 -15.02 -0.07 8.01
CA LYS A 352 -15.67 -1.32 8.43
C LYS A 352 -14.96 -2.57 7.95
N LEU A 353 -14.32 -2.54 6.77
CA LEU A 353 -13.66 -3.71 6.22
C LEU A 353 -12.15 -3.66 6.44
N VAL A 354 -11.61 -4.72 6.99
CA VAL A 354 -10.19 -5.05 6.91
C VAL A 354 -9.98 -5.82 5.61
N LEU A 355 -9.17 -5.25 4.72
CA LEU A 355 -8.72 -5.87 3.49
C LEU A 355 -7.29 -6.33 3.72
N TYR A 356 -7.00 -7.61 3.50
CA TYR A 356 -5.65 -8.12 3.75
C TYR A 356 -5.26 -9.17 2.73
N SER A 357 -3.98 -9.25 2.48
CA SER A 357 -3.37 -10.27 1.63
C SER A 357 -2.57 -11.25 2.47
N LYS A 358 -2.49 -12.47 1.98
CA LYS A 358 -1.73 -13.55 2.59
C LYS A 358 -0.60 -13.99 1.66
N GLU A 359 0.56 -14.30 2.24
CA GLU A 359 1.73 -14.74 1.50
C GLU A 359 1.42 -15.96 0.63
N TYR A 360 1.91 -15.97 -0.60
CA TYR A 360 1.69 -17.03 -1.60
C TYR A 360 0.22 -17.31 -1.97
N LYS A 361 -0.70 -16.38 -1.68
CA LYS A 361 -2.11 -16.54 -2.04
C LYS A 361 -2.56 -15.42 -3.00
N PRO A 362 -3.06 -15.77 -4.20
CA PRO A 362 -3.63 -14.80 -5.12
C PRO A 362 -5.08 -14.45 -4.75
N VAL A 363 -5.27 -13.96 -3.53
CA VAL A 363 -6.59 -13.58 -3.00
C VAL A 363 -6.53 -12.27 -2.24
N LEU A 364 -7.64 -11.54 -2.25
CA LEU A 364 -7.91 -10.46 -1.31
C LEU A 364 -8.88 -11.00 -0.25
N SER A 365 -8.39 -11.14 0.96
CA SER A 365 -9.18 -11.57 2.11
C SER A 365 -9.85 -10.37 2.77
N ARG A 366 -11.03 -10.60 3.39
CA ARG A 366 -11.86 -9.53 3.94
C ARG A 366 -12.43 -9.94 5.30
N TYR A 367 -12.43 -8.99 6.23
CA TYR A 367 -13.08 -9.14 7.53
C TYR A 367 -13.92 -7.91 7.84
N ASN A 368 -15.17 -8.08 8.23
CA ASN A 368 -16.06 -7.00 8.61
C ASN A 368 -15.97 -6.75 10.12
N LEU A 369 -15.42 -5.59 10.50
CA LEU A 369 -15.26 -5.20 11.91
C LEU A 369 -16.59 -4.90 12.62
N GLN A 370 -17.61 -4.48 11.88
CA GLN A 370 -18.91 -4.14 12.46
C GLN A 370 -19.73 -5.39 12.79
N THR A 371 -19.74 -6.39 11.87
CA THR A 371 -20.46 -7.65 12.08
C THR A 371 -19.59 -8.71 12.74
N GLN A 372 -18.28 -8.48 12.82
CA GLN A 372 -17.27 -9.41 13.33
C GLN A 372 -17.23 -10.74 12.56
N GLU A 373 -17.35 -10.67 11.24
CA GLU A 373 -17.41 -11.83 10.36
C GLU A 373 -16.34 -11.80 9.28
N SER A 374 -15.74 -12.96 9.00
CA SER A 374 -14.93 -13.15 7.81
C SER A 374 -15.84 -13.23 6.58
N LEU A 375 -15.51 -12.45 5.55
CA LEU A 375 -16.20 -12.51 4.27
C LEU A 375 -15.45 -13.45 3.31
N PRO A 376 -16.12 -13.97 2.27
CA PRO A 376 -15.48 -14.81 1.27
C PRO A 376 -14.27 -14.13 0.62
N ASP A 377 -13.19 -14.87 0.42
CA ASP A 377 -11.99 -14.38 -0.29
C ASP A 377 -12.31 -14.06 -1.75
N ILE A 378 -11.80 -12.94 -2.25
CA ILE A 378 -11.89 -12.56 -3.67
C ILE A 378 -10.64 -13.10 -4.38
N ARG A 379 -10.83 -13.97 -5.37
CA ARG A 379 -9.73 -14.49 -6.19
C ARG A 379 -9.19 -13.42 -7.12
N LEU A 380 -7.86 -13.36 -7.24
CA LEU A 380 -7.14 -12.38 -8.05
C LEU A 380 -6.48 -13.08 -9.25
N ASN A 381 -7.00 -12.82 -10.45
CA ASN A 381 -6.45 -13.35 -11.69
C ASN A 381 -5.26 -12.48 -12.14
N GLY A 382 -4.16 -13.12 -12.52
CA GLY A 382 -2.95 -12.43 -12.98
C GLY A 382 -2.08 -11.87 -11.85
N ILE A 383 -2.42 -12.15 -10.60
CA ILE A 383 -1.65 -11.87 -9.39
C ILE A 383 -1.12 -13.19 -8.84
N VAL A 384 0.08 -13.19 -8.30
CA VAL A 384 0.72 -14.38 -7.72
C VAL A 384 0.75 -14.30 -6.20
N GLN A 385 1.08 -13.14 -5.64
CA GLN A 385 1.35 -12.99 -4.20
C GLN A 385 0.68 -11.79 -3.57
N ALA A 386 -0.01 -10.92 -4.19
CA ALA A 386 -0.73 -9.78 -3.60
C ALA A 386 0.10 -9.00 -2.53
N ASP A 387 1.29 -8.49 -2.93
CA ASP A 387 2.20 -7.77 -2.01
C ASP A 387 1.70 -6.40 -1.56
N TRP A 388 0.86 -5.77 -2.37
CA TRP A 388 0.39 -4.41 -2.16
C TRP A 388 -1.11 -4.28 -2.32
N ILE A 389 -1.77 -3.67 -1.35
CA ILE A 389 -3.18 -3.28 -1.39
C ILE A 389 -3.25 -1.76 -1.32
N ARG A 390 -3.97 -1.11 -2.24
CA ARG A 390 -4.19 0.35 -2.24
C ARG A 390 -5.64 0.67 -2.58
N MET A 391 -6.15 1.69 -1.92
CA MET A 391 -7.42 2.34 -2.26
C MET A 391 -7.20 3.85 -2.38
N GLY A 392 -8.10 4.53 -3.05
CA GLY A 392 -8.15 5.99 -3.03
C GLY A 392 -8.53 6.53 -1.65
N SER A 393 -9.55 5.95 -1.02
CA SER A 393 -9.90 6.30 0.36
C SER A 393 -8.99 5.55 1.33
N THR A 394 -8.58 6.24 2.39
CA THR A 394 -7.90 5.66 3.52
C THR A 394 -8.58 6.15 4.79
N ASN A 395 -8.48 5.39 5.88
CA ASN A 395 -8.85 5.91 7.18
C ASN A 395 -8.05 7.14 7.60
N ASN A 396 -6.97 7.46 6.86
CA ASN A 396 -6.07 8.55 7.16
C ASN A 396 -6.45 9.86 6.46
N VAL A 397 -7.63 9.94 5.87
CA VAL A 397 -8.12 11.15 5.23
C VAL A 397 -9.57 11.36 5.65
N CYS A 398 -9.78 12.31 6.57
CA CYS A 398 -11.11 12.88 6.79
C CYS A 398 -11.45 13.78 5.60
N TYR A 399 -12.56 13.49 4.92
CA TYR A 399 -13.17 14.38 3.93
C TYR A 399 -14.25 15.22 4.58
#